data_514fee32b9ae0a47d1e16a205f1f9b94
#
_entry.id   514fee32b9ae0a47d1e16a205f1f9b94
#
_cell.length_a   1.000
_cell.length_b   1.000
_cell.length_c   1.000
_cell.angle_alpha   90.00
_cell.angle_beta   90.00
_cell.angle_gamma   90.00
#
_symmetry.space_group_name_H-M   'P 1'
#
loop_
_entity.id
_entity.type
_entity.pdbx_description
1 polymer ?
#
loop_
_entity_poly.entity_id
_entity_poly.type
_entity_poly.pdbx_seq_one_letter_code
_entity_poly.pdbx_strand_id
1 'polypeptide(L)'
;MPTIEEEIIHWWKDDKGESHRNALRVESEPASEANGFPRDGVVTVRIMNTVAQQAIKLSPDEALRISTQLLSVAKDLMNQKRRMWNTHDE
;
A
#
# COMPACT_ATOMS: atom_id res chain seq x y z
N MET A 1 -15.56 1.47 12.77
CA MET A 1 -14.41 0.58 12.75
C MET A 1 -13.68 0.66 11.42
N PRO A 2 -12.33 0.72 11.41
CA PRO A 2 -11.62 0.68 10.13
C PRO A 2 -11.78 -0.68 9.46
N THR A 3 -11.88 -0.63 8.14
CA THR A 3 -11.99 -1.82 7.31
C THR A 3 -10.66 -2.06 6.63
N ILE A 4 -10.18 -3.30 6.64
CA ILE A 4 -8.96 -3.66 5.93
C ILE A 4 -9.32 -3.85 4.46
N GLU A 5 -8.73 -3.02 3.60
CA GLU A 5 -8.99 -3.07 2.16
C GLU A 5 -8.00 -3.96 1.43
N GLU A 6 -6.73 -3.93 1.84
CA GLU A 6 -5.69 -4.71 1.20
C GLU A 6 -4.56 -4.95 2.19
N GLU A 7 -3.86 -6.07 2.01
CA GLU A 7 -2.69 -6.37 2.82
C GLU A 7 -1.69 -7.17 1.99
N ILE A 8 -0.43 -6.76 2.03
CA ILE A 8 0.67 -7.44 1.35
C ILE A 8 1.67 -7.83 2.42
N ILE A 9 2.04 -9.10 2.44
CA ILE A 9 2.98 -9.62 3.43
C ILE A 9 4.18 -10.22 2.71
N HIS A 10 5.38 -9.76 3.11
CA HIS A 10 6.64 -10.30 2.61
C HIS A 10 7.38 -10.96 3.76
N TRP A 11 7.82 -12.18 3.54
CA TRP A 11 8.63 -12.93 4.50
C TRP A 11 10.08 -12.95 4.04
N TRP A 12 11.00 -12.84 4.98
CA TRP A 12 12.43 -12.91 4.68
C TRP A 12 13.16 -13.54 5.86
N LYS A 13 14.33 -14.09 5.60
CA LYS A 13 15.17 -14.69 6.64
C LYS A 13 16.45 -13.87 6.81
N ASP A 14 16.87 -13.72 8.06
CA ASP A 14 18.11 -13.04 8.36
C ASP A 14 19.31 -14.01 8.29
N ASP A 15 20.49 -13.50 8.60
CA ASP A 15 21.74 -14.29 8.54
C ASP A 15 21.72 -15.46 9.52
N LYS A 16 20.91 -15.38 10.56
CA LYS A 16 20.80 -16.44 11.57
C LYS A 16 19.71 -17.45 11.23
N GLY A 17 19.02 -17.27 10.11
CA GLY A 17 17.96 -18.16 9.70
C GLY A 17 16.61 -17.87 10.35
N GLU A 18 16.49 -16.79 11.10
CA GLU A 18 15.22 -16.41 11.70
C GLU A 18 14.31 -15.74 10.67
N SER A 19 13.05 -16.12 10.70
CA SER A 19 12.04 -15.56 9.78
C SER A 19 11.51 -14.23 10.28
N HIS A 20 11.40 -13.29 9.37
CA HIS A 20 10.85 -11.97 9.65
C HIS A 20 9.76 -11.64 8.65
N ARG A 21 8.86 -10.77 9.06
CA ARG A 21 7.72 -10.38 8.25
C ARG A 21 7.66 -8.87 8.11
N ASN A 22 7.49 -8.41 6.88
CA ASN A 22 7.12 -7.02 6.61
C ASN A 22 5.73 -7.04 5.99
N ALA A 23 4.84 -6.22 6.50
CA ALA A 23 3.49 -6.13 5.99
C ALA A 23 3.12 -4.69 5.69
N LEU A 24 2.38 -4.50 4.61
CA LEU A 24 1.77 -3.21 4.28
C LEU A 24 0.27 -3.44 4.26
N ARG A 25 -0.45 -2.62 5.00
CA ARG A 25 -1.91 -2.74 5.10
C ARG A 25 -2.55 -1.42 4.75
N VAL A 26 -3.59 -1.48 3.96
CA VAL A 26 -4.43 -0.32 3.64
C VAL A 26 -5.76 -0.50 4.34
N GLU A 27 -6.11 0.47 5.17
CA GLU A 27 -7.37 0.47 5.91
C GLU A 27 -8.18 1.71 5.54
N SER A 28 -9.48 1.60 5.68
CA SER A 28 -10.37 2.75 5.42
C SER A 28 -11.31 2.98 6.58
N GLU A 29 -11.62 4.24 6.81
CA GLU A 29 -12.69 4.64 7.73
C GLU A 29 -13.68 5.46 6.91
N PRO A 30 -14.99 5.17 7.02
CA PRO A 30 -15.98 5.86 6.21
C PRO A 30 -16.11 7.32 6.59
N ALA A 31 -16.63 8.11 5.64
CA ALA A 31 -17.04 9.47 5.92
C ALA A 31 -18.11 9.47 7.03
N SER A 32 -18.11 10.48 7.84
CA SER A 32 -19.04 10.59 8.96
C SER A 32 -19.55 12.00 9.09
N GLU A 33 -20.50 12.16 10.01
CA GLU A 33 -21.08 13.46 10.31
C GLU A 33 -20.77 13.77 11.78
N ALA A 34 -20.28 14.96 12.03
CA ALA A 34 -20.00 15.41 13.40
C ALA A 34 -20.62 16.80 13.58
N ASN A 35 -21.53 16.93 14.54
CA ASN A 35 -22.23 18.19 14.85
C ASN A 35 -22.91 18.81 13.63
N GLY A 36 -23.49 17.95 12.76
CA GLY A 36 -24.16 18.41 11.56
C GLY A 36 -23.24 18.74 10.40
N PHE A 37 -21.93 18.55 10.53
CA PHE A 37 -20.97 18.82 9.47
C PHE A 37 -20.40 17.51 8.92
N PRO A 38 -20.36 17.34 7.60
CA PRO A 38 -19.76 16.16 7.02
C PRO A 38 -18.23 16.17 7.21
N ARG A 39 -17.68 15.01 7.49
CA ARG A 39 -16.24 14.78 7.58
C ARG A 39 -15.83 13.73 6.58
N ASP A 40 -14.70 13.95 5.94
CA ASP A 40 -14.14 12.98 4.99
C ASP A 40 -13.77 11.69 5.70
N GLY A 41 -13.86 10.60 4.95
CA GLY A 41 -13.28 9.35 5.38
C GLY A 41 -11.75 9.45 5.39
N VAL A 42 -11.12 8.43 5.92
CA VAL A 42 -9.66 8.40 6.07
C VAL A 42 -9.14 7.09 5.51
N VAL A 43 -8.04 7.17 4.76
CA VAL A 43 -7.29 6.00 4.32
C VAL A 43 -6.04 5.92 5.18
N THR A 44 -5.83 4.80 5.85
CA THR A 44 -4.65 4.58 6.67
C THR A 44 -3.75 3.57 5.97
N VAL A 45 -2.51 3.95 5.74
CA VAL A 45 -1.48 3.04 5.25
C VAL A 45 -0.58 2.69 6.43
N ARG A 46 -0.54 1.40 6.74
CA ARG A 46 0.19 0.88 7.90
C ARG A 46 1.31 -0.02 7.45
N ILE A 47 2.51 0.24 7.96
CA ILE A 47 3.70 -0.56 7.67
C ILE A 47 4.11 -1.22 8.97
N MET A 48 4.24 -2.55 8.94
CA MET A 48 4.51 -3.33 10.14
C MET A 48 5.67 -4.29 9.89
N ASN A 49 6.52 -4.45 10.90
CA ASN A 49 7.51 -5.53 10.91
C ASN A 49 7.47 -6.21 12.28
N THR A 50 8.44 -7.09 12.55
CA THR A 50 8.41 -7.88 13.79
C THR A 50 8.64 -7.05 15.07
N VAL A 51 9.14 -5.82 14.95
CA VAL A 51 9.49 -5.01 16.13
C VAL A 51 8.75 -3.68 16.20
N ALA A 52 8.22 -3.19 15.07
CA ALA A 52 7.63 -1.86 15.06
C ALA A 52 6.53 -1.75 14.02
N GLN A 53 5.69 -0.73 14.17
CA GLN A 53 4.73 -0.39 13.14
C GLN A 53 4.61 1.13 13.04
N GLN A 54 4.32 1.59 11.85
CA GLN A 54 4.02 2.98 11.56
C GLN A 54 2.77 3.07 10.72
N ALA A 55 2.03 4.15 10.91
CA ALA A 55 0.84 4.39 10.11
C ALA A 55 0.79 5.84 9.71
N ILE A 56 0.32 6.09 8.49
CA ILE A 56 0.05 7.42 8.02
C ILE A 56 -1.41 7.49 7.58
N LYS A 57 -2.09 8.55 7.99
CA LYS A 57 -3.48 8.77 7.60
C LYS A 57 -3.52 9.74 6.44
N LEU A 58 -4.24 9.35 5.41
CA LEU A 58 -4.36 10.13 4.18
C LEU A 58 -5.81 10.55 3.99
N SER A 59 -6.00 11.76 3.47
CA SER A 59 -7.31 12.14 2.97
C SER A 59 -7.61 11.36 1.68
N PRO A 60 -8.88 11.28 1.27
CA PRO A 60 -9.19 10.62 -0.01
C PRO A 60 -8.44 11.21 -1.19
N ASP A 61 -8.23 12.53 -1.24
CA ASP A 61 -7.47 13.19 -2.30
C ASP A 61 -6.02 12.73 -2.31
N GLU A 62 -5.40 12.67 -1.14
CA GLU A 62 -4.00 12.24 -1.02
C GLU A 62 -3.87 10.78 -1.44
N ALA A 63 -4.78 9.94 -1.00
CA ALA A 63 -4.78 8.53 -1.38
C ALA A 63 -4.94 8.36 -2.88
N LEU A 64 -5.81 9.15 -3.51
CA LEU A 64 -6.02 9.09 -4.95
C LEU A 64 -4.75 9.52 -5.71
N ARG A 65 -4.09 10.57 -5.25
CA ARG A 65 -2.84 11.04 -5.87
C ARG A 65 -1.75 9.98 -5.82
N ILE A 66 -1.55 9.37 -4.67
CA ILE A 66 -0.55 8.31 -4.51
C ILE A 66 -0.91 7.09 -5.35
N SER A 67 -2.18 6.69 -5.34
CA SER A 67 -2.62 5.51 -6.08
C SER A 67 -2.45 5.70 -7.59
N THR A 68 -2.68 6.90 -8.09
CA THR A 68 -2.49 7.22 -9.51
C THR A 68 -1.01 7.05 -9.90
N GLN A 69 -0.11 7.53 -9.06
CA GLN A 69 1.33 7.38 -9.31
C GLN A 69 1.77 5.93 -9.20
N LEU A 70 1.30 5.21 -8.20
CA LEU A 70 1.63 3.80 -8.04
C LEU A 70 1.18 3.00 -9.27
N LEU A 71 -0.03 3.26 -9.74
CA LEU A 71 -0.56 2.58 -10.92
C LEU A 71 0.27 2.88 -12.17
N SER A 72 0.62 4.14 -12.37
CA SER A 72 1.41 4.57 -13.53
C SER A 72 2.79 3.92 -13.54
N VAL A 73 3.48 3.97 -12.41
CA VAL A 73 4.82 3.39 -12.30
C VAL A 73 4.79 1.88 -12.48
N ALA A 74 3.81 1.22 -11.86
CA ALA A 74 3.67 -0.23 -11.96
C ALA A 74 3.46 -0.66 -13.41
N LYS A 75 2.61 0.04 -14.14
CA LYS A 75 2.37 -0.24 -15.57
C LYS A 75 3.63 -0.05 -16.39
N ASP A 76 4.37 1.03 -16.13
CA ASP A 76 5.61 1.31 -16.86
C ASP A 76 6.64 0.21 -16.63
N LEU A 77 6.81 -0.23 -15.38
CA LEU A 77 7.76 -1.28 -15.05
C LEU A 77 7.37 -2.62 -15.68
N MET A 78 6.10 -2.94 -15.68
CA MET A 78 5.61 -4.16 -16.33
C MET A 78 5.85 -4.10 -17.84
N ASN A 79 5.63 -2.95 -18.45
CA ASN A 79 5.87 -2.77 -19.88
C ASN A 79 7.36 -2.86 -20.22
N GLN A 80 8.23 -2.33 -19.38
CA GLN A 80 9.68 -2.46 -19.55
C GLN A 80 10.11 -3.92 -19.55
N LYS A 81 9.60 -4.70 -18.61
CA LYS A 81 9.90 -6.13 -18.54
C LYS A 81 9.43 -6.86 -19.80
N ARG A 82 8.24 -6.53 -20.28
CA ARG A 82 7.67 -7.13 -21.49
C ARG A 82 8.54 -6.82 -22.71
N ARG A 83 9.03 -5.60 -22.83
CA ARG A 83 9.92 -5.22 -23.93
C ARG A 83 11.23 -6.01 -23.89
N MET A 84 11.79 -6.21 -22.71
CA MET A 84 13.01 -7.00 -22.56
C MET A 84 12.82 -8.44 -23.02
N TRP A 85 11.69 -9.05 -22.69
CA TRP A 85 11.35 -10.40 -23.15
C TRP A 85 11.25 -10.44 -24.66
N ASN A 86 10.58 -9.48 -25.26
CA ASN A 86 10.42 -9.43 -26.73
C ASN A 86 11.75 -9.26 -27.44
N THR A 87 12.68 -8.52 -26.86
CA THR A 87 14.02 -8.32 -27.42
C THR A 87 14.84 -9.59 -27.37
N HIS A 88 14.69 -10.41 -26.33
CA HIS A 88 15.43 -11.66 -26.18
C HIS A 88 14.94 -12.75 -27.12
N ASP A 89 13.69 -12.69 -27.56
CA ASP A 89 13.11 -13.68 -28.43
C ASP A 89 13.52 -13.51 -29.91
N GLU A 90 14.22 -12.45 -30.22
CA GLU A 90 14.77 -12.24 -31.54
C GLU A 90 16.25 -12.71 -31.59
#